data_b89b04e78d7a8a7431302bf3ec0086ca
#
_entry.id   b89b04e78d7a8a7431302bf3ec0086ca
#
_cell.length_a   1.000
_cell.length_b   1.000
_cell.length_c   1.000
_cell.angle_alpha   90.00
_cell.angle_beta   90.00
_cell.angle_gamma   90.00
#
_symmetry.space_group_name_H-M   'P 1'
#
loop_
_entity.id
_entity.type
_entity.pdbx_description
1 polymer ?
#
loop_
_entity_poly.entity_id
_entity_poly.type
_entity_poly.pdbx_seq_one_letter_code
_entity_poly.pdbx_strand_id
1 'polypeptide(L)'
;MTAYRLSATKSRGRTADFRELRAGKLGVRMASTAADIDAAQALRYRVFYEEMGAAPGPDAASSHRDRDEFDAVADHLLVVDHPIGPGPESVVGTYRLIQRGGAAAIGRFYSADEYDLGPLLRFPGRILELGRSCVDARYRGRAVMQLLWRGIAAYVAQHGIDLMFGCASLAGTDPDAIASELTYLYGHHLAPPALRARALPDRYVDMRRMDPLAVDARRAILALPPLIKGYLRVGAFVGDGAVIDRPFNTTDVLIVVKTDLVTAKYTKHYERQSRGTPD
;
A
#
# COMPACT_ATOMS: atom_id res chain seq x y z
N MET A 1 12.74 38.86 -16.49
CA MET A 1 12.56 38.27 -15.17
C MET A 1 11.08 38.36 -14.80
N THR A 2 10.31 37.32 -15.13
CA THR A 2 8.87 37.28 -14.83
C THR A 2 8.62 36.04 -14.01
N ALA A 3 8.33 36.26 -12.73
CA ALA A 3 8.06 35.21 -11.75
C ALA A 3 6.71 34.55 -12.06
N TYR A 4 6.74 33.31 -12.50
CA TYR A 4 5.55 32.46 -12.61
C TYR A 4 5.13 32.04 -11.20
N ARG A 5 4.08 32.66 -10.67
CA ARG A 5 3.36 32.19 -9.49
C ARG A 5 2.54 30.97 -9.91
N LEU A 6 3.00 29.77 -9.57
CA LEU A 6 2.21 28.57 -9.60
C LEU A 6 1.11 28.68 -8.52
N SER A 7 -0.10 29.00 -8.96
CA SER A 7 -1.31 28.89 -8.16
C SER A 7 -1.63 27.41 -8.04
N ALA A 8 -1.26 26.80 -6.91
CA ALA A 8 -1.66 25.45 -6.55
C ALA A 8 -3.17 25.47 -6.23
N THR A 9 -4.00 25.27 -7.25
CA THR A 9 -5.43 25.00 -7.05
C THR A 9 -5.57 23.59 -6.49
N LYS A 10 -5.49 23.46 -5.17
CA LYS A 10 -5.81 22.22 -4.48
C LYS A 10 -7.24 21.83 -4.79
N SER A 11 -7.44 20.64 -5.37
CA SER A 11 -8.70 19.90 -5.39
C SER A 11 -9.04 19.46 -3.94
N ARG A 12 -9.28 20.42 -3.05
CA ARG A 12 -9.62 20.20 -1.63
C ARG A 12 -11.07 19.74 -1.40
N GLY A 13 -11.87 19.54 -2.46
CA GLY A 13 -13.32 19.32 -2.33
C GLY A 13 -13.75 17.90 -1.97
N ARG A 14 -12.91 16.88 -2.17
CA ARG A 14 -13.36 15.47 -2.07
C ARG A 14 -12.95 14.71 -0.80
N THR A 15 -11.89 15.10 -0.14
CA THR A 15 -11.50 14.49 1.15
C THR A 15 -12.32 15.01 2.33
N ALA A 16 -12.98 16.17 2.17
CA ALA A 16 -13.84 16.76 3.20
C ALA A 16 -15.08 15.90 3.54
N ASP A 17 -15.50 15.03 2.61
CA ASP A 17 -16.68 14.17 2.81
C ASP A 17 -16.37 12.78 3.37
N PHE A 18 -15.07 12.44 3.60
CA PHE A 18 -14.72 11.16 4.18
C PHE A 18 -15.05 11.14 5.67
N ARG A 19 -16.15 10.46 6.00
CA ARG A 19 -16.58 10.30 7.38
C ARG A 19 -15.67 9.31 8.12
N GLU A 20 -15.17 9.69 9.28
CA GLU A 20 -14.41 8.80 10.15
C GLU A 20 -15.18 7.52 10.48
N LEU A 21 -14.51 6.36 10.33
CA LEU A 21 -15.06 5.05 10.70
C LEU A 21 -14.45 4.62 12.03
N ARG A 22 -15.29 4.36 13.03
CA ARG A 22 -14.87 4.02 14.38
C ARG A 22 -14.92 2.51 14.65
N ALA A 23 -14.00 2.05 15.54
CA ALA A 23 -14.00 0.73 16.16
C ALA A 23 -13.44 0.86 17.59
N GLY A 24 -14.33 0.97 18.57
CA GLY A 24 -13.96 1.25 19.96
C GLY A 24 -13.22 2.59 20.08
N LYS A 25 -12.02 2.52 20.66
CA LYS A 25 -11.15 3.69 20.84
C LYS A 25 -10.41 4.13 19.58
N LEU A 26 -10.38 3.31 18.54
CA LEU A 26 -9.70 3.58 17.27
C LEU A 26 -10.66 4.18 16.26
N GLY A 27 -10.14 5.09 15.43
CA GLY A 27 -10.84 5.63 14.28
C GLY A 27 -9.97 5.67 13.05
N VAL A 28 -10.54 5.46 11.85
CA VAL A 28 -9.85 5.68 10.59
C VAL A 28 -10.44 6.89 9.86
N ARG A 29 -9.59 7.81 9.47
CA ARG A 29 -9.96 9.05 8.80
C ARG A 29 -8.89 9.50 7.79
N MET A 30 -9.23 10.44 6.95
CA MET A 30 -8.25 11.11 6.10
C MET A 30 -7.50 12.19 6.89
N ALA A 31 -6.23 12.42 6.53
CA ALA A 31 -5.49 13.60 6.96
C ALA A 31 -6.16 14.85 6.41
N SER A 32 -6.36 15.85 7.26
CA SER A 32 -7.01 17.12 6.89
C SER A 32 -6.12 18.35 7.11
N THR A 33 -5.03 18.17 7.85
CA THR A 33 -4.11 19.26 8.21
C THR A 33 -2.65 18.88 7.90
N ALA A 34 -1.78 19.86 7.85
CA ALA A 34 -0.33 19.63 7.74
C ALA A 34 0.21 18.84 8.95
N ALA A 35 -0.36 19.04 10.14
CA ALA A 35 0.01 18.30 11.34
C ALA A 35 -0.36 16.81 11.23
N ASP A 36 -1.46 16.47 10.56
CA ASP A 36 -1.83 15.08 10.29
C ASP A 36 -0.81 14.38 9.38
N ILE A 37 -0.36 15.09 8.34
CA ILE A 37 0.66 14.58 7.41
C ILE A 37 1.99 14.41 8.14
N ASP A 38 2.40 15.39 8.94
CA ASP A 38 3.61 15.33 9.77
C ASP A 38 3.57 14.14 10.74
N ALA A 39 2.42 13.89 11.37
CA ALA A 39 2.22 12.73 12.24
C ALA A 39 2.37 11.39 11.50
N ALA A 40 1.83 11.28 10.28
CA ALA A 40 2.03 10.11 9.43
C ALA A 40 3.50 9.91 9.07
N GLN A 41 4.21 10.98 8.70
CA GLN A 41 5.64 10.97 8.38
C GLN A 41 6.49 10.56 9.60
N ALA A 42 6.13 11.02 10.80
CA ALA A 42 6.77 10.62 12.05
C ALA A 42 6.56 9.12 12.36
N LEU A 43 5.32 8.63 12.19
CA LEU A 43 5.04 7.20 12.37
C LEU A 43 5.84 6.35 11.38
N ARG A 44 5.86 6.74 10.09
CA ARG A 44 6.62 6.05 9.04
C ARG A 44 8.11 6.00 9.36
N TYR A 45 8.69 7.12 9.86
CA TYR A 45 10.10 7.15 10.26
C TYR A 45 10.39 6.14 11.38
N ARG A 46 9.60 6.14 12.46
CA ARG A 46 9.78 5.17 13.55
C ARG A 46 9.72 3.73 13.05
N VAL A 47 8.72 3.43 12.19
CA VAL A 47 8.52 2.05 11.73
C VAL A 47 9.58 1.64 10.70
N PHE A 48 9.84 2.46 9.69
CA PHE A 48 10.72 2.04 8.60
C PHE A 48 12.21 2.14 8.97
N TYR A 49 12.63 3.20 9.63
CA TYR A 49 14.05 3.45 9.90
C TYR A 49 14.48 2.95 11.27
N GLU A 50 13.76 3.27 12.34
CA GLU A 50 14.18 2.89 13.69
C GLU A 50 13.89 1.43 14.01
N GLU A 51 12.76 0.88 13.48
CA GLU A 51 12.34 -0.47 13.80
C GLU A 51 12.73 -1.50 12.74
N MET A 52 12.48 -1.20 11.44
CA MET A 52 12.75 -2.12 10.34
C MET A 52 14.17 -1.99 9.76
N GLY A 53 14.94 -0.97 10.17
CA GLY A 53 16.34 -0.81 9.83
C GLY A 53 16.58 -0.29 8.41
N ALA A 54 15.64 0.44 7.82
CA ALA A 54 15.89 1.17 6.58
C ALA A 54 16.99 2.21 6.79
N ALA A 55 17.76 2.52 5.75
CA ALA A 55 18.83 3.51 5.80
C ALA A 55 18.25 4.92 5.54
N PRO A 56 18.20 5.82 6.56
CA PRO A 56 17.67 7.15 6.34
C PRO A 56 18.63 7.99 5.50
N GLY A 57 18.10 8.68 4.50
CA GLY A 57 18.84 9.77 3.85
C GLY A 57 19.04 10.96 4.79
N PRO A 58 19.92 11.93 4.44
CA PRO A 58 20.27 13.05 5.33
C PRO A 58 19.07 13.86 5.85
N ASP A 59 18.07 14.09 5.00
CA ASP A 59 16.87 14.82 5.38
C ASP A 59 16.00 14.02 6.36
N ALA A 60 15.79 12.73 6.10
CA ALA A 60 15.02 11.86 7.00
C ALA A 60 15.74 11.71 8.36
N ALA A 61 17.07 11.54 8.37
CA ALA A 61 17.88 11.43 9.59
C ALA A 61 17.81 12.70 10.45
N SER A 62 17.83 13.89 9.85
CA SER A 62 17.80 15.16 10.57
C SER A 62 16.40 15.53 11.05
N SER A 63 15.37 15.25 10.26
CA SER A 63 13.99 15.64 10.57
C SER A 63 13.21 14.59 11.37
N HIS A 64 13.70 13.35 11.45
CA HIS A 64 12.97 12.19 11.97
C HIS A 64 11.59 12.03 11.27
N ARG A 65 11.56 12.25 9.93
CA ARG A 65 10.38 12.13 9.09
C ARG A 65 10.70 11.33 7.84
N ASP A 66 9.88 10.32 7.53
CA ASP A 66 9.84 9.72 6.20
C ASP A 66 8.98 10.58 5.30
N ARG A 67 9.61 11.36 4.41
CA ARG A 67 8.92 12.24 3.49
C ARG A 67 9.56 12.24 2.11
N ASP A 68 8.72 12.41 1.12
CA ASP A 68 9.13 12.58 -0.28
C ASP A 68 8.17 13.54 -1.01
N GLU A 69 8.45 13.81 -2.28
CA GLU A 69 7.65 14.72 -3.12
C GLU A 69 6.19 14.29 -3.28
N PHE A 70 5.90 12.97 -3.18
CA PHE A 70 4.55 12.44 -3.33
C PHE A 70 3.62 12.78 -2.16
N ASP A 71 4.17 13.09 -0.98
CA ASP A 71 3.35 13.44 0.18
C ASP A 71 2.51 14.70 -0.04
N ALA A 72 3.00 15.63 -0.88
CA ALA A 72 2.30 16.87 -1.20
C ALA A 72 1.08 16.69 -2.11
N VAL A 73 1.04 15.59 -2.87
CA VAL A 73 0.02 15.31 -3.89
C VAL A 73 -0.85 14.10 -3.55
N ALA A 74 -0.51 13.39 -2.48
CA ALA A 74 -1.23 12.20 -2.01
C ALA A 74 -2.32 12.58 -1.01
N ASP A 75 -3.31 11.70 -0.90
CA ASP A 75 -4.19 11.63 0.25
C ASP A 75 -3.59 10.66 1.28
N HIS A 76 -3.71 10.97 2.57
CA HIS A 76 -3.17 10.15 3.65
C HIS A 76 -4.31 9.61 4.51
N LEU A 77 -4.42 8.29 4.57
CA LEU A 77 -5.34 7.59 5.47
C LEU A 77 -4.65 7.33 6.79
N LEU A 78 -5.31 7.69 7.90
CA LEU A 78 -4.76 7.60 9.24
C LEU A 78 -5.64 6.74 10.13
N VAL A 79 -5.05 5.86 10.92
CA VAL A 79 -5.72 5.27 12.08
C VAL A 79 -5.25 6.00 13.34
N VAL A 80 -6.22 6.48 14.12
CA VAL A 80 -6.00 7.30 15.31
C VAL A 80 -6.50 6.57 16.56
N ASP A 81 -5.69 6.57 17.62
CA ASP A 81 -6.12 6.15 18.97
C ASP A 81 -6.57 7.38 19.76
N HIS A 82 -7.88 7.59 19.91
CA HIS A 82 -8.44 8.80 20.49
C HIS A 82 -8.12 9.01 21.98
N PRO A 83 -8.06 8.01 22.84
CA PRO A 83 -7.61 8.13 24.22
C PRO A 83 -6.24 8.77 24.43
N ILE A 84 -5.33 8.69 23.43
CA ILE A 84 -4.02 9.35 23.52
C ILE A 84 -4.17 10.89 23.46
N GLY A 85 -5.27 11.37 22.88
CA GLY A 85 -5.51 12.80 22.68
C GLY A 85 -4.97 13.33 21.36
N PRO A 86 -5.02 14.65 21.14
CA PRO A 86 -4.50 15.26 19.92
C PRO A 86 -2.97 15.24 19.91
N GLY A 87 -2.39 14.91 18.77
CA GLY A 87 -0.94 14.93 18.58
C GLY A 87 -0.43 13.78 17.70
N PRO A 88 0.84 13.80 17.30
CA PRO A 88 1.41 12.83 16.38
C PRO A 88 1.43 11.41 16.93
N GLU A 89 1.46 11.25 18.26
CA GLU A 89 1.48 9.95 18.92
C GLU A 89 0.16 9.19 18.82
N SER A 90 -0.95 9.91 18.57
CA SER A 90 -2.26 9.32 18.37
C SER A 90 -2.38 8.59 17.02
N VAL A 91 -1.55 8.92 16.03
CA VAL A 91 -1.53 8.23 14.73
C VAL A 91 -0.77 6.93 14.87
N VAL A 92 -1.50 5.82 14.79
CA VAL A 92 -1.00 4.45 15.04
C VAL A 92 -0.98 3.57 13.79
N GLY A 93 -1.50 4.07 12.68
CA GLY A 93 -1.44 3.41 11.38
C GLY A 93 -1.66 4.41 10.26
N THR A 94 -1.05 4.17 9.10
CA THR A 94 -1.19 5.05 7.93
C THR A 94 -1.11 4.29 6.62
N TYR A 95 -1.71 4.91 5.58
CA TYR A 95 -1.56 4.56 4.16
C TYR A 95 -1.46 5.84 3.33
N ARG A 96 -0.61 5.83 2.32
CA ARG A 96 -0.53 6.89 1.31
C ARG A 96 -1.29 6.46 0.05
N LEU A 97 -2.13 7.34 -0.47
CA LEU A 97 -3.06 7.10 -1.57
C LEU A 97 -2.77 8.11 -2.68
N ILE A 98 -2.31 7.66 -3.84
CA ILE A 98 -1.96 8.52 -4.97
C ILE A 98 -2.87 8.22 -6.15
N GLN A 99 -3.73 9.17 -6.51
CA GLN A 99 -4.56 9.11 -7.71
C GLN A 99 -3.78 9.60 -8.94
N ARG A 100 -4.30 9.35 -10.16
CA ARG A 100 -3.70 9.85 -11.42
C ARG A 100 -3.40 11.35 -11.39
N GLY A 101 -4.28 12.16 -10.80
CA GLY A 101 -4.08 13.60 -10.71
C GLY A 101 -2.86 13.98 -9.88
N GLY A 102 -2.64 13.30 -8.76
CA GLY A 102 -1.45 13.47 -7.94
C GLY A 102 -0.18 13.00 -8.66
N ALA A 103 -0.24 11.81 -9.27
CA ALA A 103 0.88 11.28 -10.05
C ALA A 103 1.24 12.18 -11.24
N ALA A 104 0.23 12.75 -11.92
CA ALA A 104 0.46 13.67 -13.04
C ALA A 104 1.15 14.99 -12.61
N ALA A 105 0.91 15.46 -11.38
CA ALA A 105 1.57 16.65 -10.84
C ALA A 105 3.07 16.43 -10.59
N ILE A 106 3.47 15.20 -10.29
CA ILE A 106 4.89 14.77 -10.13
C ILE A 106 5.47 14.31 -11.48
N GLY A 107 4.62 13.90 -12.42
CA GLY A 107 5.00 13.31 -13.71
C GLY A 107 5.00 11.78 -13.72
N ARG A 108 4.85 11.11 -12.58
CA ARG A 108 4.84 9.65 -12.44
C ARG A 108 4.13 9.18 -11.17
N PHE A 109 3.80 7.90 -11.12
CA PHE A 109 3.52 7.18 -9.88
C PHE A 109 4.81 6.80 -9.16
N TYR A 110 4.74 6.56 -7.85
CA TYR A 110 5.90 6.16 -7.05
C TYR A 110 6.52 4.83 -7.54
N SER A 111 5.69 3.82 -7.78
CA SER A 111 6.15 2.50 -8.26
C SER A 111 6.76 2.53 -9.66
N ALA A 112 6.69 3.65 -10.41
CA ALA A 112 7.33 3.77 -11.72
C ALA A 112 8.87 3.81 -11.63
N ASP A 113 9.43 4.06 -10.45
CA ASP A 113 10.87 3.98 -10.21
C ASP A 113 11.37 2.52 -10.13
N GLU A 114 10.43 1.56 -10.09
CA GLU A 114 10.72 0.12 -9.98
C GLU A 114 10.11 -0.70 -11.10
N TYR A 115 8.95 -0.30 -11.62
CA TYR A 115 8.15 -1.08 -12.56
C TYR A 115 7.73 -0.26 -13.79
N ASP A 116 7.77 -0.89 -14.97
CA ASP A 116 7.02 -0.39 -16.13
C ASP A 116 5.51 -0.54 -15.86
N LEU A 117 4.88 0.57 -15.54
CA LEU A 117 3.45 0.65 -15.25
C LEU A 117 2.59 0.78 -16.51
N GLY A 118 3.15 0.71 -17.71
CA GLY A 118 2.44 0.88 -18.98
C GLY A 118 1.13 0.10 -19.07
N PRO A 119 1.07 -1.20 -18.72
CA PRO A 119 -0.19 -1.96 -18.69
C PRO A 119 -1.26 -1.34 -17.77
N LEU A 120 -0.88 -0.87 -16.58
CA LEU A 120 -1.80 -0.27 -15.61
C LEU A 120 -2.24 1.14 -16.03
N LEU A 121 -1.34 1.90 -16.64
CA LEU A 121 -1.65 3.25 -17.15
C LEU A 121 -2.63 3.22 -18.32
N ARG A 122 -2.64 2.15 -19.12
CA ARG A 122 -3.63 1.93 -20.19
C ARG A 122 -4.97 1.40 -19.71
N PHE A 123 -5.08 1.03 -18.45
CA PHE A 123 -6.36 0.59 -17.88
C PHE A 123 -7.40 1.72 -17.97
N PRO A 124 -8.61 1.46 -18.52
CA PRO A 124 -9.57 2.51 -18.84
C PRO A 124 -10.27 3.15 -17.62
N GLY A 125 -10.18 2.49 -16.46
CA GLY A 125 -10.80 2.95 -15.21
C GLY A 125 -9.92 3.89 -14.39
N ARG A 126 -10.44 4.25 -13.22
CA ARG A 126 -9.71 5.04 -12.23
C ARG A 126 -8.73 4.13 -11.47
N ILE A 127 -7.48 4.54 -11.45
CA ILE A 127 -6.42 3.80 -10.76
C ILE A 127 -5.93 4.56 -9.54
N LEU A 128 -5.52 3.80 -8.52
CA LEU A 128 -5.01 4.29 -7.25
C LEU A 128 -3.74 3.54 -6.87
N GLU A 129 -2.67 4.26 -6.62
CA GLU A 129 -1.48 3.68 -6.00
C GLU A 129 -1.58 3.74 -4.49
N LEU A 130 -1.31 2.60 -3.85
CA LEU A 130 -1.24 2.42 -2.40
C LEU A 130 0.22 2.29 -1.99
N GLY A 131 0.66 3.10 -1.04
CA GLY A 131 2.04 3.05 -0.56
C GLY A 131 2.19 3.46 0.90
N ARG A 132 3.42 3.36 1.39
CA ARG A 132 3.78 3.79 2.76
C ARG A 132 2.85 3.24 3.84
N SER A 133 2.41 1.99 3.68
CA SER A 133 1.61 1.30 4.69
C SER A 133 2.45 0.96 5.91
N CYS A 134 2.09 1.45 7.05
CA CYS A 134 2.71 1.01 8.29
C CYS A 134 1.77 1.10 9.49
N VAL A 135 2.08 0.32 10.52
CA VAL A 135 1.36 0.27 11.79
C VAL A 135 2.38 0.26 12.91
N ASP A 136 2.18 1.10 13.91
CA ASP A 136 2.98 1.14 15.15
C ASP A 136 3.05 -0.27 15.78
N ALA A 137 4.22 -0.68 16.23
CA ALA A 137 4.47 -2.02 16.79
C ALA A 137 3.47 -2.42 17.88
N ARG A 138 3.10 -1.49 18.74
CA ARG A 138 2.14 -1.69 19.84
C ARG A 138 0.72 -1.99 19.36
N TYR A 139 0.43 -1.72 18.08
CA TYR A 139 -0.90 -1.81 17.45
C TYR A 139 -0.97 -2.84 16.32
N ARG A 140 0.06 -3.68 16.11
CA ARG A 140 0.10 -4.72 15.05
C ARG A 140 -0.87 -5.87 15.29
N GLY A 141 -2.05 -5.53 15.76
CA GLY A 141 -3.16 -6.46 15.88
C GLY A 141 -4.14 -6.39 14.72
N ARG A 142 -5.13 -7.29 14.77
CA ARG A 142 -6.16 -7.38 13.73
C ARG A 142 -6.96 -6.08 13.57
N ALA A 143 -7.17 -5.31 14.64
CA ALA A 143 -8.07 -4.15 14.67
C ALA A 143 -7.60 -2.99 13.77
N VAL A 144 -6.32 -2.58 13.86
CA VAL A 144 -5.78 -1.48 13.04
C VAL A 144 -5.75 -1.84 11.56
N MET A 145 -5.30 -3.06 11.23
CA MET A 145 -5.33 -3.53 9.84
C MET A 145 -6.75 -3.58 9.28
N GLN A 146 -7.72 -4.04 10.05
CA GLN A 146 -9.13 -4.04 9.62
C GLN A 146 -9.67 -2.63 9.40
N LEU A 147 -9.30 -1.66 10.24
CA LEU A 147 -9.67 -0.26 10.06
C LEU A 147 -9.04 0.32 8.80
N LEU A 148 -7.75 0.08 8.55
CA LEU A 148 -7.09 0.52 7.30
C LEU A 148 -7.80 -0.04 6.08
N TRP A 149 -8.12 -1.35 6.06
CA TRP A 149 -8.87 -1.96 4.96
C TRP A 149 -10.28 -1.37 4.78
N ARG A 150 -10.99 -1.09 5.87
CA ARG A 150 -12.29 -0.41 5.83
C ARG A 150 -12.16 1.01 5.29
N GLY A 151 -11.12 1.74 5.70
CA GLY A 151 -10.83 3.08 5.20
C GLY A 151 -10.52 3.07 3.70
N ILE A 152 -9.68 2.13 3.24
CA ILE A 152 -9.39 1.96 1.81
C ILE A 152 -10.67 1.64 1.04
N ALA A 153 -11.51 0.71 1.53
CA ALA A 153 -12.76 0.34 0.87
C ALA A 153 -13.72 1.54 0.75
N ALA A 154 -13.84 2.35 1.81
CA ALA A 154 -14.66 3.57 1.78
C ALA A 154 -14.09 4.60 0.79
N TYR A 155 -12.78 4.80 0.76
CA TYR A 155 -12.11 5.67 -0.20
C TYR A 155 -12.31 5.21 -1.64
N VAL A 156 -12.12 3.91 -1.91
CA VAL A 156 -12.35 3.28 -3.22
C VAL A 156 -13.77 3.53 -3.71
N ALA A 157 -14.78 3.29 -2.85
CA ALA A 157 -16.19 3.51 -3.18
C ALA A 157 -16.49 4.99 -3.45
N GLN A 158 -15.99 5.90 -2.59
CA GLN A 158 -16.19 7.34 -2.72
C GLN A 158 -15.60 7.91 -4.00
N HIS A 159 -14.43 7.41 -4.41
CA HIS A 159 -13.71 7.92 -5.58
C HIS A 159 -13.95 7.11 -6.86
N GLY A 160 -14.71 6.01 -6.79
CA GLY A 160 -14.97 5.12 -7.91
C GLY A 160 -13.68 4.54 -8.48
N ILE A 161 -12.81 4.02 -7.63
CA ILE A 161 -11.53 3.42 -8.03
C ILE A 161 -11.79 2.00 -8.56
N ASP A 162 -11.30 1.70 -9.76
CA ASP A 162 -11.50 0.43 -10.44
C ASP A 162 -10.30 -0.51 -10.30
N LEU A 163 -9.09 0.06 -10.10
CA LEU A 163 -7.84 -0.68 -9.95
C LEU A 163 -6.96 -0.04 -8.89
N MET A 164 -6.45 -0.86 -7.99
CA MET A 164 -5.42 -0.46 -7.02
C MET A 164 -4.12 -1.19 -7.33
N PHE A 165 -2.98 -0.55 -7.07
CA PHE A 165 -1.67 -1.17 -7.18
C PHE A 165 -0.66 -0.52 -6.22
N GLY A 166 0.51 -1.15 -6.06
CA GLY A 166 1.61 -0.61 -5.29
C GLY A 166 2.60 -1.68 -4.88
N CYS A 167 3.82 -1.28 -4.54
CA CYS A 167 4.84 -2.20 -4.09
C CYS A 167 4.54 -2.69 -2.67
N ALA A 168 4.74 -3.98 -2.45
CA ALA A 168 4.64 -4.63 -1.16
C ALA A 168 5.91 -5.44 -0.90
N SER A 169 6.45 -5.31 0.31
CA SER A 169 7.80 -5.72 0.65
C SER A 169 7.84 -7.05 1.39
N LEU A 170 8.77 -7.90 0.99
CA LEU A 170 9.30 -9.01 1.76
C LEU A 170 10.60 -8.54 2.44
N ALA A 171 10.85 -8.96 3.67
CA ALA A 171 12.04 -8.56 4.40
C ALA A 171 13.31 -9.16 3.79
N GLY A 172 14.37 -8.36 3.73
CA GLY A 172 15.69 -8.77 3.24
C GLY A 172 15.93 -8.51 1.76
N THR A 173 17.20 -8.48 1.39
CA THR A 173 17.68 -8.17 0.04
C THR A 173 18.30 -9.38 -0.66
N ASP A 174 18.15 -10.57 -0.10
CA ASP A 174 18.57 -11.84 -0.69
C ASP A 174 17.34 -12.58 -1.25
N PRO A 175 17.13 -12.58 -2.58
CA PRO A 175 15.98 -13.25 -3.19
C PRO A 175 16.02 -14.78 -3.03
N ASP A 176 17.19 -15.37 -2.80
CA ASP A 176 17.29 -16.82 -2.61
C ASP A 176 16.83 -17.24 -1.21
N ALA A 177 16.96 -16.38 -0.22
CA ALA A 177 16.38 -16.60 1.11
C ALA A 177 14.84 -16.66 1.13
N ILE A 178 14.18 -16.05 0.12
CA ILE A 178 12.72 -16.03 -0.06
C ILE A 178 12.28 -16.70 -1.38
N ALA A 179 13.09 -17.64 -1.86
CA ALA A 179 12.87 -18.32 -3.15
C ALA A 179 11.49 -18.99 -3.25
N SER A 180 11.04 -19.61 -2.16
CA SER A 180 9.74 -20.29 -2.09
C SER A 180 8.58 -19.33 -2.25
N GLU A 181 8.63 -18.18 -1.55
CA GLU A 181 7.61 -17.15 -1.59
C GLU A 181 7.53 -16.50 -2.98
N LEU A 182 8.68 -16.14 -3.57
CA LEU A 182 8.73 -15.53 -4.90
C LEU A 182 8.21 -16.50 -5.96
N THR A 183 8.67 -17.77 -5.93
CA THR A 183 8.23 -18.79 -6.90
C THR A 183 6.74 -19.08 -6.75
N TYR A 184 6.23 -19.15 -5.52
CA TYR A 184 4.80 -19.29 -5.23
C TYR A 184 3.98 -18.14 -5.81
N LEU A 185 4.39 -16.90 -5.53
CA LEU A 185 3.69 -15.69 -6.03
C LEU A 185 3.66 -15.67 -7.55
N TYR A 186 4.77 -15.96 -8.21
CA TYR A 186 4.85 -16.02 -9.66
C TYR A 186 3.94 -17.10 -10.26
N GLY A 187 3.98 -18.31 -9.69
CA GLY A 187 3.23 -19.45 -10.23
C GLY A 187 1.72 -19.36 -10.03
N HIS A 188 1.27 -18.73 -8.96
CA HIS A 188 -0.15 -18.75 -8.56
C HIS A 188 -0.86 -17.40 -8.66
N HIS A 189 -0.12 -16.29 -8.70
CA HIS A 189 -0.70 -14.95 -8.59
C HIS A 189 -0.21 -13.97 -9.66
N LEU A 190 0.56 -14.42 -10.66
CA LEU A 190 1.03 -13.54 -11.73
C LEU A 190 -0.15 -12.87 -12.45
N ALA A 191 -0.06 -11.56 -12.64
CA ALA A 191 -1.09 -10.77 -13.28
C ALA A 191 -1.34 -11.22 -14.74
N PRO A 192 -2.60 -11.18 -15.22
CA PRO A 192 -2.88 -11.41 -16.62
C PRO A 192 -2.16 -10.36 -17.49
N PRO A 193 -1.82 -10.68 -18.75
CA PRO A 193 -0.98 -9.79 -19.59
C PRO A 193 -1.45 -8.34 -19.65
N ALA A 194 -2.75 -8.10 -19.65
CA ALA A 194 -3.32 -6.73 -19.70
C ALA A 194 -3.06 -5.88 -18.43
N LEU A 195 -2.71 -6.51 -17.31
CA LEU A 195 -2.44 -5.85 -16.03
C LEU A 195 -1.03 -6.14 -15.51
N ARG A 196 -0.21 -6.86 -16.29
CA ARG A 196 1.11 -7.30 -15.88
C ARG A 196 2.14 -6.20 -16.07
N ALA A 197 2.30 -5.36 -15.06
CA ALA A 197 3.47 -4.52 -14.96
C ALA A 197 4.70 -5.38 -14.72
N ARG A 198 5.86 -4.96 -15.24
CA ARG A 198 7.12 -5.69 -15.13
C ARG A 198 8.16 -4.82 -14.47
N ALA A 199 8.98 -5.40 -13.61
CA ALA A 199 10.12 -4.70 -13.02
C ALA A 199 11.04 -4.15 -14.13
N LEU A 200 11.59 -2.95 -13.91
CA LEU A 200 12.49 -2.29 -14.86
C LEU A 200 13.71 -3.19 -15.17
N PRO A 201 14.21 -3.20 -16.39
CA PRO A 201 15.25 -4.16 -16.82
C PRO A 201 16.49 -4.18 -15.94
N ASP A 202 16.91 -3.02 -15.44
CA ASP A 202 18.08 -2.82 -14.58
C ASP A 202 17.82 -3.17 -13.11
N ARG A 203 16.56 -3.40 -12.72
CA ARG A 203 16.13 -3.75 -11.35
C ARG A 203 15.48 -5.13 -11.27
N TYR A 204 15.28 -5.80 -12.40
CA TYR A 204 14.54 -7.05 -12.50
C TYR A 204 15.23 -8.19 -11.77
N VAL A 205 14.51 -8.80 -10.84
CA VAL A 205 14.87 -10.07 -10.19
C VAL A 205 13.86 -11.13 -10.61
N ASP A 206 14.35 -12.23 -11.20
CA ASP A 206 13.47 -13.36 -11.56
C ASP A 206 12.86 -13.95 -10.29
N MET A 207 11.54 -14.05 -10.26
CA MET A 207 10.81 -14.64 -9.14
C MET A 207 10.80 -16.18 -9.18
N ARG A 208 11.16 -16.80 -10.32
CA ARG A 208 11.27 -18.27 -10.48
C ARG A 208 12.61 -18.73 -9.93
N ARG A 209 12.76 -18.75 -8.61
CA ARG A 209 14.02 -18.99 -7.90
C ARG A 209 14.28 -20.47 -7.61
N MET A 210 13.26 -21.30 -7.71
CA MET A 210 13.37 -22.74 -7.48
C MET A 210 12.39 -23.51 -8.38
N ASP A 211 12.53 -24.85 -8.42
CA ASP A 211 11.57 -25.70 -9.13
C ASP A 211 10.16 -25.51 -8.57
N PRO A 212 9.17 -25.09 -9.38
CA PRO A 212 7.79 -24.92 -8.93
C PRO A 212 7.18 -26.18 -8.29
N LEU A 213 7.62 -27.36 -8.70
CA LEU A 213 7.15 -28.63 -8.11
C LEU A 213 7.72 -28.89 -6.72
N ALA A 214 8.83 -28.24 -6.37
CA ALA A 214 9.43 -28.31 -5.03
C ALA A 214 8.85 -27.29 -4.04
N VAL A 215 7.97 -26.38 -4.49
CA VAL A 215 7.36 -25.36 -3.64
C VAL A 215 6.26 -25.97 -2.76
N ASP A 216 6.45 -25.96 -1.46
CA ASP A 216 5.36 -26.19 -0.50
C ASP A 216 4.48 -24.92 -0.41
N ALA A 217 3.39 -24.89 -1.16
CA ALA A 217 2.48 -23.75 -1.23
C ALA A 217 1.96 -23.32 0.15
N ARG A 218 1.72 -24.27 1.07
CA ARG A 218 1.22 -23.96 2.42
C ARG A 218 2.29 -23.22 3.23
N ARG A 219 3.53 -23.68 3.19
CA ARG A 219 4.65 -23.03 3.87
C ARG A 219 4.96 -21.67 3.26
N ALA A 220 4.98 -21.56 1.92
CA ALA A 220 5.18 -20.30 1.23
C ALA A 220 4.13 -19.25 1.64
N ILE A 221 2.83 -19.59 1.63
CA ILE A 221 1.77 -18.69 2.09
C ILE A 221 1.96 -18.30 3.56
N LEU A 222 2.34 -19.22 4.43
CA LEU A 222 2.54 -18.92 5.85
C LEU A 222 3.70 -17.96 6.08
N ALA A 223 4.75 -18.02 5.27
CA ALA A 223 5.93 -17.15 5.34
C ALA A 223 5.68 -15.75 4.79
N LEU A 224 4.73 -15.58 3.85
CA LEU A 224 4.41 -14.25 3.31
C LEU A 224 4.04 -13.25 4.42
N PRO A 225 4.40 -11.96 4.26
CA PRO A 225 3.96 -10.89 5.15
C PRO A 225 2.43 -10.79 5.25
N PRO A 226 1.90 -10.38 6.42
CA PRO A 226 0.45 -10.25 6.63
C PRO A 226 -0.26 -9.38 5.60
N LEU A 227 0.40 -8.31 5.15
CA LEU A 227 -0.11 -7.39 4.15
C LEU A 227 -0.31 -8.07 2.80
N ILE A 228 0.71 -8.77 2.30
CA ILE A 228 0.63 -9.53 1.03
C ILE A 228 -0.46 -10.59 1.13
N LYS A 229 -0.49 -11.37 2.23
CA LYS A 229 -1.59 -12.34 2.48
C LYS A 229 -2.97 -11.70 2.43
N GLY A 230 -3.11 -10.48 2.96
CA GLY A 230 -4.35 -9.72 2.92
C GLY A 230 -4.78 -9.43 1.48
N TYR A 231 -3.88 -8.92 0.66
CA TYR A 231 -4.13 -8.66 -0.75
C TYR A 231 -4.48 -9.93 -1.55
N LEU A 232 -3.75 -11.02 -1.36
CA LEU A 232 -4.04 -12.29 -2.06
C LEU A 232 -5.43 -12.83 -1.71
N ARG A 233 -5.88 -12.68 -0.47
CA ARG A 233 -7.23 -13.09 -0.04
C ARG A 233 -8.33 -12.34 -0.79
N VAL A 234 -8.13 -11.10 -1.13
CA VAL A 234 -9.10 -10.31 -1.92
C VAL A 234 -8.93 -10.49 -3.43
N GLY A 235 -7.99 -11.34 -3.86
CA GLY A 235 -7.82 -11.71 -5.26
C GLY A 235 -6.80 -10.86 -6.01
N ALA A 236 -5.82 -10.32 -5.30
CA ALA A 236 -4.72 -9.61 -5.91
C ALA A 236 -3.86 -10.49 -6.81
N PHE A 237 -3.28 -9.85 -7.80
CA PHE A 237 -2.21 -10.36 -8.64
C PHE A 237 -0.86 -9.74 -8.26
N VAL A 238 0.23 -10.32 -8.75
CA VAL A 238 1.57 -9.75 -8.67
C VAL A 238 2.11 -9.40 -10.06
N GLY A 239 2.97 -8.39 -10.13
CA GLY A 239 3.72 -8.03 -11.33
C GLY A 239 4.74 -9.10 -11.72
N ASP A 240 5.36 -8.95 -12.88
CA ASP A 240 6.46 -9.81 -13.36
C ASP A 240 7.81 -9.26 -12.88
N GLY A 241 8.49 -10.05 -12.07
CA GLY A 241 9.75 -9.69 -11.43
C GLY A 241 9.59 -9.06 -10.06
N ALA A 242 10.58 -9.29 -9.20
CA ALA A 242 10.76 -8.58 -7.93
C ALA A 242 11.84 -7.52 -8.09
N VAL A 243 11.93 -6.62 -7.12
CA VAL A 243 12.94 -5.53 -7.07
C VAL A 243 13.59 -5.53 -5.70
N ILE A 244 14.94 -5.42 -5.65
CA ILE A 244 15.65 -5.24 -4.40
C ILE A 244 15.68 -3.76 -4.05
N ASP A 245 15.05 -3.41 -2.95
CA ASP A 245 15.13 -2.08 -2.34
C ASP A 245 16.15 -2.08 -1.19
N ARG A 246 17.39 -1.73 -1.53
CA ARG A 246 18.49 -1.70 -0.54
C ARG A 246 18.30 -0.65 0.55
N PRO A 247 17.86 0.58 0.25
CA PRO A 247 17.53 1.59 1.27
C PRO A 247 16.56 1.10 2.33
N PHE A 248 15.52 0.36 1.95
CA PHE A 248 14.53 -0.19 2.87
C PHE A 248 14.84 -1.61 3.36
N ASN A 249 15.95 -2.21 2.89
CA ASN A 249 16.34 -3.58 3.22
C ASN A 249 15.23 -4.60 2.92
N THR A 250 14.62 -4.47 1.73
CA THR A 250 13.49 -5.30 1.30
C THR A 250 13.68 -5.85 -0.11
N THR A 251 12.86 -6.84 -0.44
CA THR A 251 12.60 -7.29 -1.81
C THR A 251 11.12 -7.05 -2.09
N ASP A 252 10.84 -6.23 -3.09
CA ASP A 252 9.51 -5.73 -3.37
C ASP A 252 8.86 -6.46 -4.53
N VAL A 253 7.56 -6.70 -4.43
CA VAL A 253 6.71 -7.21 -5.51
C VAL A 253 5.58 -6.22 -5.74
N LEU A 254 5.25 -5.96 -7.02
CA LEU A 254 4.11 -5.11 -7.33
C LEU A 254 2.81 -5.88 -7.13
N ILE A 255 1.94 -5.37 -6.29
CA ILE A 255 0.58 -5.89 -6.08
C ILE A 255 -0.39 -5.14 -7.00
N VAL A 256 -1.33 -5.86 -7.61
CA VAL A 256 -2.40 -5.31 -8.45
C VAL A 256 -3.74 -5.89 -8.03
N VAL A 257 -4.70 -5.03 -7.73
CA VAL A 257 -6.04 -5.42 -7.24
C VAL A 257 -7.12 -4.77 -8.09
N LYS A 258 -7.95 -5.56 -8.75
CA LYS A 258 -9.19 -5.09 -9.36
C LYS A 258 -10.28 -5.01 -8.29
N THR A 259 -10.95 -3.86 -8.17
CA THR A 259 -11.92 -3.61 -7.11
C THR A 259 -13.23 -4.40 -7.29
N ASP A 260 -13.61 -4.73 -8.52
CA ASP A 260 -14.74 -5.62 -8.81
C ASP A 260 -14.56 -7.04 -8.23
N LEU A 261 -13.33 -7.57 -8.24
CA LEU A 261 -12.99 -8.86 -7.64
C LEU A 261 -13.10 -8.84 -6.12
N VAL A 262 -12.73 -7.72 -5.50
CA VAL A 262 -12.88 -7.50 -4.05
C VAL A 262 -14.34 -7.54 -3.67
N THR A 263 -15.18 -6.77 -4.36
CA THR A 263 -16.63 -6.68 -4.12
C THR A 263 -17.29 -8.05 -4.25
N ALA A 264 -16.99 -8.80 -5.31
CA ALA A 264 -17.55 -10.14 -5.54
C ALA A 264 -17.17 -11.14 -4.42
N LYS A 265 -15.95 -11.09 -3.88
CA LYS A 265 -15.53 -11.96 -2.76
C LYS A 265 -16.16 -11.55 -1.43
N TYR A 266 -16.27 -10.24 -1.16
CA TYR A 266 -16.96 -9.74 0.03
C TYR A 266 -18.44 -10.10 0.02
N THR A 267 -19.14 -9.92 -1.10
CA THR A 267 -20.55 -10.30 -1.25
C THR A 267 -20.78 -11.79 -0.99
N LYS A 268 -19.94 -12.66 -1.59
CA LYS A 268 -20.01 -14.11 -1.32
C LYS A 268 -19.72 -14.49 0.15
N HIS A 269 -18.87 -13.75 0.83
CA HIS A 269 -18.58 -14.01 2.24
C HIS A 269 -19.77 -13.64 3.14
N TYR A 270 -20.40 -12.49 2.91
CA TYR A 270 -21.59 -12.06 3.65
C TYR A 270 -22.81 -12.93 3.36
N GLU A 271 -23.02 -13.34 2.11
CA GLU A 271 -24.10 -14.27 1.75
C GLU A 271 -23.95 -15.64 2.43
N ARG A 272 -22.73 -16.12 2.65
CA ARG A 272 -22.48 -17.35 3.40
C ARG A 272 -22.74 -17.21 4.90
N GLN A 273 -22.42 -16.06 5.48
CA GLN A 273 -22.70 -15.81 6.91
C GLN A 273 -24.19 -15.61 7.18
N SER A 274 -24.93 -14.97 6.26
CA SER A 274 -26.38 -14.80 6.40
C SER A 274 -27.19 -16.09 6.18
N ARG A 275 -26.61 -17.09 5.49
CA ARG A 275 -27.23 -18.43 5.31
C ARG A 275 -26.87 -19.44 6.40
N GLY A 276 -25.97 -19.09 7.32
CA GLY A 276 -25.44 -19.98 8.35
C GLY A 276 -25.95 -19.72 9.76
N THR A 277 -26.99 -18.91 9.96
CA THR A 277 -27.69 -18.78 11.24
C THR A 277 -29.04 -19.51 11.11
N PRO A 278 -29.18 -20.76 11.61
CA PRO A 278 -30.50 -21.31 11.88
C PRO A 278 -31.03 -20.65 13.16
N ASP A 279 -32.31 -20.30 13.17
CA ASP A 279 -33.09 -19.88 14.34
C ASP A 279 -33.03 -20.91 15.48
#